data_f693c64fa40dc2d53f49dfa19e8c016d
#
_entry.id   f693c64fa40dc2d53f49dfa19e8c016d
#
_cell.length_a   1.000
_cell.length_b   1.000
_cell.length_c   1.000
_cell.angle_alpha   90.00
_cell.angle_beta   90.00
_cell.angle_gamma   90.00
#
_symmetry.space_group_name_H-M   'P 1'
#
loop_
_entity.id
_entity.type
_entity.pdbx_description
1 polymer ?
#
loop_
_entity_poly.entity_id
_entity_poly.type
_entity_poly.pdbx_seq_one_letter_code
_entity_poly.pdbx_strand_id
1 'polypeptide(L)'
;MKLGYACINMQLSYPTKYGDKPKGTESITTGRSMIKRTFESKGVDYASEITLANAKDLHNIMTWNVLNGYNFYRMTSGLAPWKTEYEWNDLKDIKEIKQWLHSAGTMANTHGVRVTSHPGPFNVLVSPNENVVENTFQDLTMHGDVFDFMGLSRTHYNKINIHCNGVYGDKEFAMDRFC
;
A
#
# COMPACT_ATOMS: atom_id res chain seq x y z
N MET A 1 -23.41 -7.91 5.43
CA MET A 1 -22.22 -8.46 4.72
C MET A 1 -21.35 -7.29 4.28
N LYS A 2 -20.01 -7.37 4.42
CA LYS A 2 -19.13 -6.31 3.91
C LYS A 2 -18.70 -6.67 2.49
N LEU A 3 -18.96 -5.76 1.55
CA LEU A 3 -18.54 -5.89 0.16
C LEU A 3 -17.26 -5.06 -0.07
N GLY A 4 -16.30 -5.60 -0.79
CA GLY A 4 -15.06 -4.93 -1.07
C GLY A 4 -14.23 -5.56 -2.18
N TYR A 5 -13.09 -4.97 -2.44
CA TYR A 5 -12.16 -5.41 -3.48
C TYR A 5 -10.70 -5.16 -3.08
N ALA A 6 -9.78 -5.64 -3.91
CA ALA A 6 -8.35 -5.54 -3.67
C ALA A 6 -7.67 -4.67 -4.72
N CYS A 7 -6.75 -3.84 -4.27
CA CYS A 7 -5.75 -3.09 -5.02
C CYS A 7 -6.32 -2.11 -6.04
N ILE A 8 -6.94 -2.58 -7.12
CA ILE A 8 -7.31 -1.76 -8.28
C ILE A 8 -8.82 -1.57 -8.34
N ASN A 9 -9.25 -0.31 -8.28
CA ASN A 9 -10.60 0.06 -8.66
C ASN A 9 -10.66 0.21 -10.18
N MET A 10 -11.27 -0.78 -10.85
CA MET A 10 -11.26 -0.84 -12.32
C MET A 10 -11.97 0.37 -12.96
N GLN A 11 -13.04 0.88 -12.36
CA GLN A 11 -13.75 2.06 -12.89
C GLN A 11 -12.93 3.34 -12.80
N LEU A 12 -12.20 3.51 -11.71
CA LEU A 12 -11.34 4.67 -11.49
C LEU A 12 -10.01 4.57 -12.24
N SER A 13 -9.41 3.39 -12.27
CA SER A 13 -8.10 3.17 -12.92
C SER A 13 -8.19 3.12 -14.44
N TYR A 14 -9.34 2.70 -14.97
CA TYR A 14 -9.60 2.65 -16.42
C TYR A 14 -10.93 3.33 -16.73
N PRO A 15 -11.03 4.65 -16.51
CA PRO A 15 -12.30 5.36 -16.52
C PRO A 15 -13.03 5.31 -17.87
N THR A 16 -12.30 5.27 -18.97
CA THR A 16 -12.89 5.17 -20.33
C THR A 16 -13.37 3.77 -20.68
N LYS A 17 -12.78 2.73 -20.08
CA LYS A 17 -13.11 1.33 -20.39
C LYS A 17 -14.18 0.74 -19.48
N TYR A 18 -14.16 1.10 -18.19
CA TYR A 18 -15.01 0.51 -17.16
C TYR A 18 -15.83 1.53 -16.37
N GLY A 19 -15.56 2.83 -16.52
CA GLY A 19 -16.21 3.92 -15.78
C GLY A 19 -17.13 4.80 -16.61
N ASP A 20 -17.35 4.48 -17.90
CA ASP A 20 -18.17 5.25 -18.85
C ASP A 20 -17.80 6.74 -18.91
N LYS A 21 -16.51 7.05 -18.74
CA LYS A 21 -15.97 8.41 -18.78
C LYS A 21 -15.41 8.76 -20.15
N PRO A 22 -15.39 10.04 -20.53
CA PRO A 22 -14.83 10.50 -21.79
C PRO A 22 -13.36 10.13 -21.95
N LYS A 23 -12.91 9.98 -23.21
CA LYS A 23 -11.50 9.79 -23.51
C LYS A 23 -10.68 10.98 -22.99
N GLY A 24 -9.58 10.69 -22.32
CA GLY A 24 -8.72 11.71 -21.69
C GLY A 24 -9.02 11.97 -20.20
N THR A 25 -10.04 11.30 -19.62
CA THR A 25 -10.21 11.32 -18.15
C THR A 25 -9.00 10.69 -17.48
N GLU A 26 -8.42 11.37 -16.51
CA GLU A 26 -7.28 10.89 -15.76
C GLU A 26 -7.61 9.63 -14.95
N SER A 27 -6.63 8.73 -14.89
CA SER A 27 -6.69 7.51 -14.09
C SER A 27 -6.44 7.80 -12.63
N ILE A 28 -7.30 7.31 -11.75
CA ILE A 28 -7.13 7.35 -10.30
C ILE A 28 -6.66 5.96 -9.84
N THR A 29 -5.43 5.87 -9.34
CA THR A 29 -4.80 4.62 -8.94
C THR A 29 -3.69 4.82 -7.91
N THR A 30 -3.57 3.89 -6.97
CA THR A 30 -2.44 3.83 -6.01
C THR A 30 -1.30 2.94 -6.50
N GLY A 31 -1.38 2.49 -7.74
CA GLY A 31 -0.40 1.57 -8.35
C GLY A 31 0.69 2.27 -9.16
N ARG A 32 0.84 3.62 -9.07
CA ARG A 32 1.96 4.29 -9.73
C ARG A 32 3.27 3.85 -9.10
N SER A 33 4.23 3.51 -9.95
CA SER A 33 5.55 3.05 -9.53
C SER A 33 6.60 3.45 -10.56
N MET A 34 7.84 3.05 -10.32
CA MET A 34 8.95 3.23 -11.24
C MET A 34 9.88 2.02 -11.20
N ILE A 35 10.58 1.78 -12.30
CA ILE A 35 11.63 0.76 -12.35
C ILE A 35 12.92 1.27 -11.69
N LYS A 36 13.81 0.35 -11.29
CA LYS A 36 15.07 0.66 -10.58
C LYS A 36 15.91 1.71 -11.32
N ARG A 37 16.10 1.56 -12.62
CA ARG A 37 16.83 2.53 -13.45
C ARG A 37 16.27 3.95 -13.36
N THR A 38 14.94 4.10 -13.25
CA THR A 38 14.30 5.41 -13.09
C THR A 38 14.54 5.98 -11.70
N PHE A 39 14.48 5.14 -10.66
CA PHE A 39 14.82 5.55 -9.30
C PHE A 39 16.29 6.00 -9.20
N GLU A 40 17.23 5.23 -9.75
CA GLU A 40 18.65 5.57 -9.78
C GLU A 40 18.93 6.91 -10.50
N SER A 41 18.16 7.23 -11.54
CA SER A 41 18.34 8.45 -12.32
C SER A 41 17.62 9.68 -11.78
N LYS A 42 16.44 9.51 -11.15
CA LYS A 42 15.59 10.61 -10.68
C LYS A 42 15.56 10.77 -9.16
N GLY A 43 16.03 9.75 -8.42
CA GLY A 43 16.20 9.78 -6.98
C GLY A 43 14.90 9.84 -6.17
N VAL A 44 15.07 10.19 -4.91
CA VAL A 44 14.03 10.24 -3.88
C VAL A 44 12.98 11.34 -4.18
N ASP A 45 13.36 12.42 -4.83
CA ASP A 45 12.42 13.49 -5.20
C ASP A 45 11.30 12.97 -6.10
N TYR A 46 11.63 12.11 -7.06
CA TYR A 46 10.62 11.51 -7.93
C TYR A 46 9.81 10.41 -7.21
N ALA A 47 10.43 9.71 -6.27
CA ALA A 47 9.70 8.81 -5.38
C ALA A 47 8.67 9.57 -4.54
N SER A 48 9.02 10.78 -4.06
CA SER A 48 8.12 11.68 -3.34
C SER A 48 6.90 12.07 -4.18
N GLU A 49 7.11 12.48 -5.43
CA GLU A 49 6.04 12.86 -6.36
C GLU A 49 5.06 11.70 -6.61
N ILE A 50 5.58 10.49 -6.85
CA ILE A 50 4.75 9.30 -7.04
C ILE A 50 3.98 8.95 -5.77
N THR A 51 4.63 8.96 -4.62
CA THR A 51 4.01 8.66 -3.33
C THR A 51 2.90 9.67 -3.00
N LEU A 52 3.13 10.95 -3.27
CA LEU A 52 2.11 11.99 -3.11
C LEU A 52 0.91 11.76 -4.02
N ALA A 53 1.14 11.47 -5.30
CA ALA A 53 0.06 11.15 -6.25
C ALA A 53 -0.73 9.91 -5.80
N ASN A 54 -0.06 8.86 -5.33
CA ASN A 54 -0.71 7.67 -4.79
C ASN A 54 -1.51 7.97 -3.52
N ALA A 55 -1.02 8.83 -2.61
CA ALA A 55 -1.73 9.21 -1.39
C ALA A 55 -3.00 10.02 -1.70
N LYS A 56 -2.94 10.96 -2.65
CA LYS A 56 -4.11 11.70 -3.15
C LYS A 56 -5.15 10.75 -3.74
N ASP A 57 -4.71 9.82 -4.55
CA ASP A 57 -5.61 8.86 -5.17
C ASP A 57 -6.17 7.82 -4.19
N LEU A 58 -5.45 7.49 -3.12
CA LEU A 58 -6.00 6.68 -2.05
C LEU A 58 -7.22 7.38 -1.40
N HIS A 59 -7.13 8.69 -1.14
CA HIS A 59 -8.25 9.47 -0.64
C HIS A 59 -9.44 9.45 -1.63
N ASN A 60 -9.18 9.65 -2.92
CA ASN A 60 -10.21 9.60 -3.96
C ASN A 60 -10.88 8.22 -4.04
N ILE A 61 -10.11 7.14 -3.91
CA ILE A 61 -10.61 5.76 -3.86
C ILE A 61 -11.48 5.55 -2.61
N MET A 62 -11.07 6.04 -1.43
CA MET A 62 -11.87 5.96 -0.22
C MET A 62 -13.20 6.70 -0.36
N THR A 63 -13.17 7.91 -0.91
CA THR A 63 -14.38 8.68 -1.20
C THR A 63 -15.33 7.94 -2.14
N TRP A 64 -14.80 7.37 -3.22
CA TRP A 64 -15.58 6.57 -4.15
C TRP A 64 -16.19 5.33 -3.47
N ASN A 65 -15.42 4.63 -2.63
CA ASN A 65 -15.88 3.46 -1.90
C ASN A 65 -17.08 3.80 -1.01
N VAL A 66 -16.99 4.89 -0.26
CA VAL A 66 -18.09 5.37 0.60
C VAL A 66 -19.33 5.68 -0.23
N LEU A 67 -19.19 6.44 -1.31
CA LEU A 67 -20.32 6.84 -2.17
C LEU A 67 -20.98 5.65 -2.88
N ASN A 68 -20.25 4.56 -3.12
CA ASN A 68 -20.75 3.36 -3.81
C ASN A 68 -21.05 2.18 -2.88
N GLY A 69 -21.00 2.37 -1.56
CA GLY A 69 -21.37 1.35 -0.58
C GLY A 69 -20.35 0.22 -0.39
N TYR A 70 -19.10 0.42 -0.84
CA TYR A 70 -18.01 -0.52 -0.58
C TYR A 70 -17.41 -0.26 0.80
N ASN A 71 -17.46 -1.24 1.66
CA ASN A 71 -17.03 -1.12 3.06
C ASN A 71 -15.84 -2.01 3.42
N PHE A 72 -15.12 -2.51 2.41
CA PHE A 72 -13.85 -3.21 2.55
C PHE A 72 -12.91 -2.87 1.39
N TYR A 73 -11.68 -2.51 1.69
CA TYR A 73 -10.65 -2.25 0.69
C TYR A 73 -9.29 -2.82 1.12
N ARG A 74 -8.67 -3.60 0.26
CA ARG A 74 -7.28 -4.03 0.42
C ARG A 74 -6.37 -3.14 -0.42
N MET A 75 -5.53 -2.36 0.25
CA MET A 75 -4.59 -1.44 -0.39
C MET A 75 -3.54 -2.17 -1.24
N THR A 76 -3.01 -1.48 -2.24
CA THR A 76 -1.82 -1.93 -2.98
C THR A 76 -0.60 -1.98 -2.07
N SER A 77 0.34 -2.88 -2.37
CA SER A 77 1.62 -2.98 -1.65
C SER A 77 2.62 -1.88 -2.02
N GLY A 78 2.47 -1.24 -3.17
CA GLY A 78 3.46 -0.30 -3.72
C GLY A 78 3.08 1.17 -3.57
N LEU A 79 2.48 1.59 -2.45
CA LEU A 79 2.08 2.98 -2.24
C LEU A 79 3.26 3.95 -2.31
N ALA A 80 4.39 3.59 -1.70
CA ALA A 80 5.66 4.32 -1.71
C ALA A 80 6.72 3.48 -2.43
N PRO A 81 7.02 3.75 -3.72
CA PRO A 81 7.96 2.96 -4.49
C PRO A 81 9.37 3.05 -3.93
N TRP A 82 10.08 1.92 -3.84
CA TRP A 82 11.46 1.83 -3.36
C TRP A 82 11.67 2.32 -1.91
N LYS A 83 10.65 2.22 -1.06
CA LYS A 83 10.70 2.72 0.33
C LYS A 83 11.83 2.10 1.17
N THR A 84 12.33 0.94 0.81
CA THR A 84 13.50 0.31 1.45
C THR A 84 14.83 1.04 1.18
N GLU A 85 14.85 1.97 0.24
CA GLU A 85 16.07 2.70 -0.17
C GLU A 85 16.17 4.12 0.43
N TYR A 86 15.16 4.56 1.21
CA TYR A 86 15.13 5.91 1.79
C TYR A 86 14.21 5.97 3.02
N GLU A 87 14.39 7.00 3.85
CA GLU A 87 13.54 7.27 4.99
C GLU A 87 12.35 8.17 4.62
N TRP A 88 11.26 8.11 5.40
CA TRP A 88 10.09 8.96 5.16
C TRP A 88 10.43 10.46 5.13
N ASN A 89 11.36 10.88 5.98
CA ASN A 89 11.75 12.29 6.08
C ASN A 89 12.61 12.77 4.91
N ASP A 90 13.11 11.87 4.06
CA ASP A 90 13.84 12.21 2.83
C ASP A 90 12.89 12.67 1.71
N LEU A 91 11.59 12.32 1.83
CA LEU A 91 10.58 12.75 0.87
C LEU A 91 10.27 14.25 1.04
N LYS A 92 10.51 15.04 -0.01
CA LYS A 92 10.22 16.49 0.00
C LYS A 92 8.76 16.83 0.31
N ASP A 93 7.82 15.95 -0.07
CA ASP A 93 6.38 16.14 0.08
C ASP A 93 5.80 15.41 1.30
N ILE A 94 6.62 14.92 2.24
CA ILE A 94 6.18 14.05 3.36
C ILE A 94 5.02 14.64 4.17
N LYS A 95 5.00 15.96 4.38
CA LYS A 95 3.92 16.61 5.14
C LYS A 95 2.58 16.48 4.41
N GLU A 96 2.56 16.73 3.11
CA GLU A 96 1.36 16.62 2.29
C GLU A 96 0.94 15.15 2.13
N ILE A 97 1.89 14.24 1.94
CA ILE A 97 1.65 12.78 1.92
C ILE A 97 0.91 12.33 3.18
N LYS A 98 1.43 12.69 4.37
CA LYS A 98 0.79 12.37 5.65
C LYS A 98 -0.61 12.96 5.78
N GLN A 99 -0.84 14.18 5.31
CA GLN A 99 -2.17 14.81 5.32
C GLN A 99 -3.17 14.04 4.46
N TRP A 100 -2.80 13.64 3.25
CA TRP A 100 -3.67 12.87 2.36
C TRP A 100 -3.94 11.47 2.89
N LEU A 101 -2.92 10.79 3.45
CA LEU A 101 -3.09 9.49 4.09
C LEU A 101 -4.03 9.59 5.30
N HIS A 102 -3.83 10.60 6.16
CA HIS A 102 -4.73 10.86 7.29
C HIS A 102 -6.16 11.13 6.85
N SER A 103 -6.35 11.93 5.81
CA SER A 103 -7.68 12.20 5.24
C SER A 103 -8.36 10.93 4.71
N ALA A 104 -7.61 10.06 4.01
CA ALA A 104 -8.11 8.76 3.56
C ALA A 104 -8.51 7.85 4.73
N GLY A 105 -7.70 7.80 5.78
CA GLY A 105 -7.98 7.03 6.99
C GLY A 105 -9.16 7.57 7.78
N THR A 106 -9.29 8.88 7.90
CA THR A 106 -10.46 9.53 8.53
C THR A 106 -11.74 9.16 7.77
N MET A 107 -11.73 9.21 6.44
CA MET A 107 -12.85 8.79 5.60
C MET A 107 -13.20 7.32 5.88
N ALA A 108 -12.21 6.42 5.91
CA ALA A 108 -12.40 5.01 6.20
C ALA A 108 -13.02 4.77 7.58
N ASN A 109 -12.49 5.41 8.62
CA ASN A 109 -12.93 5.26 10.01
C ASN A 109 -14.36 5.80 10.19
N THR A 110 -14.65 7.01 9.68
CA THR A 110 -15.96 7.66 9.82
C THR A 110 -17.08 6.85 9.16
N HIS A 111 -16.79 6.23 8.02
CA HIS A 111 -17.80 5.48 7.26
C HIS A 111 -17.70 3.96 7.40
N GLY A 112 -16.89 3.46 8.32
CA GLY A 112 -16.76 2.04 8.61
C GLY A 112 -16.20 1.20 7.45
N VAL A 113 -15.37 1.80 6.59
CA VAL A 113 -14.63 1.08 5.56
C VAL A 113 -13.45 0.38 6.21
N ARG A 114 -13.43 -0.95 6.17
CA ARG A 114 -12.32 -1.75 6.65
C ARG A 114 -11.16 -1.69 5.65
N VAL A 115 -9.98 -1.32 6.13
CA VAL A 115 -8.77 -1.26 5.31
C VAL A 115 -7.80 -2.38 5.72
N THR A 116 -7.23 -3.05 4.75
CA THR A 116 -6.15 -4.03 4.95
C THR A 116 -5.03 -3.80 3.95
N SER A 117 -3.86 -4.37 4.20
CA SER A 117 -2.74 -4.38 3.27
C SER A 117 -2.26 -5.81 3.02
N HIS A 118 -1.59 -6.02 1.91
CA HIS A 118 -1.02 -7.32 1.54
C HIS A 118 0.33 -7.11 0.84
N PRO A 119 1.42 -7.10 1.62
CA PRO A 119 2.78 -7.06 1.10
C PRO A 119 3.03 -8.13 0.05
N GLY A 120 3.96 -7.88 -0.86
CA GLY A 120 4.26 -8.80 -1.95
C GLY A 120 4.81 -10.15 -1.46
N PRO A 121 4.77 -11.21 -2.30
CA PRO A 121 5.19 -12.56 -1.93
C PRO A 121 6.71 -12.71 -1.73
N PHE A 122 7.47 -11.66 -2.00
CA PHE A 122 8.92 -11.62 -1.78
C PHE A 122 9.29 -11.36 -0.32
N ASN A 123 8.32 -11.01 0.52
CA ASN A 123 8.47 -10.86 1.96
C ASN A 123 8.49 -12.25 2.60
N VAL A 124 9.68 -12.72 2.97
CA VAL A 124 9.91 -14.08 3.49
C VAL A 124 10.61 -14.03 4.84
N LEU A 125 9.82 -14.03 5.92
CA LEU A 125 10.32 -13.96 7.30
C LEU A 125 11.15 -15.17 7.71
N VAL A 126 10.91 -16.32 7.09
CA VAL A 126 11.61 -17.58 7.40
C VAL A 126 12.86 -17.82 6.56
N SER A 127 13.30 -16.82 5.77
CA SER A 127 14.48 -16.96 4.94
C SER A 127 15.74 -17.26 5.78
N PRO A 128 16.60 -18.20 5.38
CA PRO A 128 17.91 -18.38 6.00
C PRO A 128 18.88 -17.23 5.65
N ASN A 129 18.54 -16.39 4.70
CA ASN A 129 19.31 -15.20 4.33
C ASN A 129 18.82 -13.99 5.14
N GLU A 130 19.67 -13.51 6.04
CA GLU A 130 19.37 -12.37 6.93
C GLU A 130 19.01 -11.09 6.17
N ASN A 131 19.64 -10.80 5.02
CA ASN A 131 19.30 -9.64 4.21
C ASN A 131 17.86 -9.69 3.67
N VAL A 132 17.36 -10.91 3.35
CA VAL A 132 15.97 -11.08 2.93
C VAL A 132 15.01 -10.83 4.09
N VAL A 133 15.37 -11.27 5.28
CA VAL A 133 14.56 -11.02 6.49
C VAL A 133 14.54 -9.54 6.82
N GLU A 134 15.70 -8.87 6.80
CA GLU A 134 15.80 -7.43 7.06
C GLU A 134 14.98 -6.60 6.06
N ASN A 135 15.11 -6.87 4.75
CA ASN A 135 14.29 -6.22 3.74
C ASN A 135 12.79 -6.47 3.95
N THR A 136 12.44 -7.68 4.42
CA THR A 136 11.05 -8.00 4.77
C THR A 136 10.55 -7.16 5.94
N PHE A 137 11.35 -6.99 6.99
CA PHE A 137 10.98 -6.12 8.11
C PHE A 137 10.82 -4.66 7.68
N GLN A 138 11.70 -4.15 6.83
CA GLN A 138 11.60 -2.78 6.30
C GLN A 138 10.31 -2.59 5.48
N ASP A 139 9.96 -3.54 4.60
CA ASP A 139 8.71 -3.47 3.83
C ASP A 139 7.46 -3.57 4.72
N LEU A 140 7.46 -4.47 5.71
CA LEU A 140 6.36 -4.59 6.68
C LEU A 140 6.23 -3.32 7.55
N THR A 141 7.35 -2.72 7.96
CA THR A 141 7.38 -1.45 8.70
C THR A 141 6.76 -0.34 7.86
N MET A 142 7.11 -0.23 6.58
CA MET A 142 6.49 0.73 5.66
C MET A 142 4.96 0.60 5.64
N HIS A 143 4.43 -0.63 5.57
CA HIS A 143 2.98 -0.85 5.62
C HIS A 143 2.37 -0.44 6.96
N GLY A 144 3.07 -0.68 8.07
CA GLY A 144 2.67 -0.22 9.41
C GLY A 144 2.62 1.30 9.51
N ASP A 145 3.67 1.97 9.05
CA ASP A 145 3.76 3.43 9.03
C ASP A 145 2.63 4.07 8.23
N VAL A 146 2.29 3.51 7.07
CA VAL A 146 1.16 3.98 6.27
C VAL A 146 -0.15 3.87 7.05
N PHE A 147 -0.39 2.77 7.77
CA PHE A 147 -1.57 2.62 8.61
C PHE A 147 -1.60 3.62 9.76
N ASP A 148 -0.45 3.89 10.38
CA ASP A 148 -0.31 4.89 11.43
C ASP A 148 -0.56 6.32 10.89
N PHE A 149 -0.02 6.66 9.71
CA PHE A 149 -0.31 7.95 9.06
C PHE A 149 -1.79 8.10 8.70
N MET A 150 -2.45 7.01 8.36
CA MET A 150 -3.90 6.99 8.16
C MET A 150 -4.71 7.08 9.46
N GLY A 151 -4.10 6.92 10.64
CA GLY A 151 -4.80 6.85 11.93
C GLY A 151 -5.70 5.62 12.06
N LEU A 152 -5.31 4.51 11.44
CA LEU A 152 -6.03 3.24 11.55
C LEU A 152 -5.70 2.55 12.88
N SER A 153 -6.69 1.87 13.47
CA SER A 153 -6.49 1.15 14.73
C SER A 153 -5.55 -0.05 14.56
N ARG A 154 -4.62 -0.23 15.50
CA ARG A 154 -3.73 -1.40 15.58
C ARG A 154 -4.45 -2.61 16.15
N THR A 155 -5.48 -3.07 15.46
CA THR A 155 -6.32 -4.20 15.87
C THR A 155 -6.47 -5.22 14.75
N HIS A 156 -7.04 -6.37 15.07
CA HIS A 156 -7.38 -7.39 14.07
C HIS A 156 -8.33 -6.90 12.97
N TYR A 157 -8.92 -5.72 13.12
CA TYR A 157 -9.81 -5.13 12.12
C TYR A 157 -9.03 -4.59 10.91
N ASN A 158 -7.92 -3.88 11.16
CA ASN A 158 -7.01 -3.41 10.12
C ASN A 158 -5.75 -4.30 10.13
N LYS A 159 -5.55 -5.09 9.08
CA LYS A 159 -4.52 -6.13 9.03
C LYS A 159 -3.53 -5.89 7.90
N ILE A 160 -2.28 -6.23 8.16
CA ILE A 160 -1.27 -6.53 7.17
C ILE A 160 -1.24 -8.05 7.02
N ASN A 161 -1.65 -8.56 5.85
CA ASN A 161 -1.68 -9.99 5.57
C ASN A 161 -0.40 -10.37 4.84
N ILE A 162 0.39 -11.25 5.42
CA ILE A 162 1.66 -11.71 4.85
C ILE A 162 1.54 -13.12 4.27
N HIS A 163 2.43 -13.45 3.35
CA HIS A 163 2.61 -14.81 2.84
C HIS A 163 3.44 -15.64 3.82
N CYS A 164 2.93 -16.78 4.25
CA CYS A 164 3.70 -17.79 4.99
C CYS A 164 4.35 -18.74 3.98
N ASN A 165 5.41 -18.31 3.32
CA ASN A 165 6.13 -19.08 2.30
C ASN A 165 7.60 -19.30 2.70
N GLY A 166 8.28 -20.24 2.01
CA GLY A 166 9.68 -20.54 2.21
C GLY A 166 9.91 -21.71 3.19
N VAL A 167 9.91 -22.94 2.67
CA VAL A 167 10.20 -24.14 3.48
C VAL A 167 11.71 -24.44 3.56
N TYR A 168 12.48 -24.05 2.56
CA TYR A 168 13.95 -24.21 2.48
C TYR A 168 14.45 -25.64 2.77
N GLY A 169 13.64 -26.66 2.42
CA GLY A 169 13.96 -28.08 2.64
C GLY A 169 13.65 -28.62 4.04
N ASP A 170 13.37 -27.75 5.02
CA ASP A 170 13.02 -28.12 6.39
C ASP A 170 11.83 -27.29 6.88
N LYS A 171 10.68 -27.95 6.93
CA LYS A 171 9.42 -27.29 7.31
C LYS A 171 9.37 -26.95 8.80
N GLU A 172 9.89 -27.80 9.66
CA GLU A 172 9.86 -27.59 11.11
C GLU A 172 10.75 -26.40 11.47
N PHE A 173 11.96 -26.38 10.95
CA PHE A 173 12.88 -25.25 11.12
C PHE A 173 12.31 -23.92 10.57
N ALA A 174 11.63 -23.97 9.41
CA ALA A 174 10.98 -22.77 8.85
C ALA A 174 9.82 -22.28 9.73
N MET A 175 9.05 -23.19 10.34
CA MET A 175 8.00 -22.83 11.30
C MET A 175 8.56 -22.21 12.57
N ASP A 176 9.62 -22.76 13.12
CA ASP A 176 10.30 -22.23 14.32
C ASP A 176 10.85 -20.81 14.08
N ARG A 177 11.37 -20.55 12.87
CA ARG A 177 11.82 -19.19 12.50
C ARG A 177 10.67 -18.20 12.29
N PHE A 178 9.47 -18.67 12.01
CA PHE A 178 8.29 -17.82 11.82
C PHE A 178 7.67 -17.40 13.14
N CYS A 179 7.74 -18.22 14.18
CA CYS A 179 7.18 -17.99 15.51
C CYS A 179 8.14 -17.27 16.45
#